data_485be83998fad696f22636e82a86ef0b
#
_entry.id   485be83998fad696f22636e82a86ef0b
#
_cell.length_a   1.000
_cell.length_b   1.000
_cell.length_c   1.000
_cell.angle_alpha   90.00
_cell.angle_beta   90.00
_cell.angle_gamma   90.00
#
_symmetry.space_group_name_H-M   'P 1'
#
loop_
_entity.id
_entity.type
_entity.pdbx_description
1 polymer ?
#
loop_
_entity_poly.entity_id
_entity_poly.type
_entity_poly.pdbx_seq_one_letter_code
_entity_poly.pdbx_strand_id
1 'polypeptide(L)'
;MTISQDDVTGHFSARAATYDRSSSWCTDEELGRLVLDATGPRGSDRVLDVACGTGLVSRLFSGRVAEVVGVDITPEMAEQAKPHLDRLVIAPAEHLPFEDDEFDIVVCRQGIQFMDLPEAVAEMVRVVRPGGSVVVVNLCAYGADDREEYFEVLRLRNPVRRHFFLPEDLRTVLHDAGCSEIELRRYVSVEDVDVWSDNGAIGEDHRESIRAAYRRASGAFRTLHAVREENGTFVDRMLFVVAAGRKP
;
A
#
# COMPACT_ATOMS: atom_id res chain seq x y z
N MET A 1 -8.86 -0.40 21.85
CA MET A 1 -9.23 -1.69 21.25
C MET A 1 -8.08 -2.11 20.35
N THR A 2 -7.62 -3.35 20.45
CA THR A 2 -6.59 -3.87 19.54
C THR A 2 -7.29 -4.33 18.25
N ILE A 3 -6.84 -3.86 17.10
CA ILE A 3 -7.37 -4.27 15.80
C ILE A 3 -6.91 -5.70 15.52
N SER A 4 -7.84 -6.63 15.30
CA SER A 4 -7.55 -8.03 14.96
C SER A 4 -7.35 -8.23 13.46
N GLN A 5 -6.85 -9.41 13.06
CA GLN A 5 -6.80 -9.80 11.64
C GLN A 5 -8.20 -9.94 11.05
N ASP A 6 -9.17 -10.44 11.83
CA ASP A 6 -10.57 -10.56 11.39
C ASP A 6 -11.19 -9.19 11.08
N ASP A 7 -10.86 -8.13 11.87
CA ASP A 7 -11.31 -6.77 11.58
C ASP A 7 -10.76 -6.28 10.22
N VAL A 8 -9.49 -6.57 9.94
CA VAL A 8 -8.83 -6.22 8.67
C VAL A 8 -9.48 -6.99 7.51
N THR A 9 -9.62 -8.30 7.63
CA THR A 9 -10.24 -9.16 6.61
C THR A 9 -11.67 -8.72 6.32
N GLY A 10 -12.50 -8.50 7.35
CA GLY A 10 -13.87 -8.03 7.18
C GLY A 10 -13.96 -6.67 6.47
N HIS A 11 -13.07 -5.73 6.82
CA HIS A 11 -13.00 -4.42 6.18
C HIS A 11 -12.67 -4.53 4.67
N PHE A 12 -11.71 -5.38 4.29
CA PHE A 12 -11.31 -5.55 2.88
C PHE A 12 -12.27 -6.43 2.09
N SER A 13 -12.91 -7.44 2.70
CA SER A 13 -14.00 -8.19 2.06
C SER A 13 -15.13 -7.27 1.60
N ALA A 14 -15.53 -6.31 2.44
CA ALA A 14 -16.56 -5.33 2.08
C ALA A 14 -16.15 -4.43 0.90
N ARG A 15 -14.85 -4.22 0.67
CA ARG A 15 -14.31 -3.36 -0.40
C ARG A 15 -14.03 -4.09 -1.71
N ALA A 16 -13.96 -5.42 -1.69
CA ALA A 16 -13.44 -6.22 -2.81
C ALA A 16 -14.08 -5.86 -4.16
N ALA A 17 -15.41 -5.69 -4.21
CA ALA A 17 -16.13 -5.39 -5.45
C ALA A 17 -15.87 -3.99 -6.04
N THR A 18 -15.38 -3.04 -5.23
CA THR A 18 -15.24 -1.63 -5.62
C THR A 18 -13.82 -1.09 -5.50
N TYR A 19 -12.88 -1.91 -4.99
CA TYR A 19 -11.54 -1.47 -4.61
C TYR A 19 -10.81 -0.73 -5.73
N ASP A 20 -10.78 -1.29 -6.94
CA ASP A 20 -10.04 -0.74 -8.08
C ASP A 20 -10.58 0.60 -8.58
N ARG A 21 -11.81 0.96 -8.21
CA ARG A 21 -12.48 2.20 -8.59
C ARG A 21 -12.52 3.24 -7.47
N SER A 22 -12.04 2.88 -6.28
CA SER A 22 -12.11 3.74 -5.09
C SER A 22 -11.05 4.83 -5.04
N SER A 23 -10.12 4.88 -6.00
CA SER A 23 -9.04 5.86 -6.02
C SER A 23 -8.39 5.92 -7.39
N SER A 24 -7.93 7.09 -7.82
CA SER A 24 -7.25 7.27 -9.11
C SER A 24 -5.91 6.51 -9.17
N TRP A 25 -5.18 6.44 -8.05
CA TRP A 25 -3.90 5.73 -7.96
C TRP A 25 -4.00 4.21 -8.19
N CYS A 26 -5.18 3.61 -8.08
CA CYS A 26 -5.36 2.17 -8.31
C CYS A 26 -4.94 1.76 -9.73
N THR A 27 -5.21 2.60 -10.71
CA THR A 27 -4.94 2.32 -12.12
C THR A 27 -3.89 3.24 -12.74
N ASP A 28 -3.21 4.05 -11.92
CA ASP A 28 -2.24 5.02 -12.40
C ASP A 28 -0.97 4.35 -12.94
N GLU A 29 -0.66 4.62 -14.21
CA GLU A 29 0.48 4.02 -14.90
C GLU A 29 1.82 4.55 -14.41
N GLU A 30 1.88 5.81 -13.93
CA GLU A 30 3.12 6.40 -13.43
C GLU A 30 3.55 5.74 -12.12
N LEU A 31 2.60 5.52 -11.19
CA LEU A 31 2.88 4.79 -9.97
C LEU A 31 3.33 3.34 -10.28
N GLY A 32 2.66 2.69 -11.24
CA GLY A 32 3.07 1.37 -11.73
C GLY A 32 4.48 1.35 -12.30
N ARG A 33 4.83 2.34 -13.11
CA ARG A 33 6.18 2.50 -13.69
C ARG A 33 7.24 2.70 -12.59
N LEU A 34 6.95 3.51 -11.57
CA LEU A 34 7.88 3.70 -10.43
C LEU A 34 8.16 2.40 -9.67
N VAL A 35 7.16 1.52 -9.53
CA VAL A 35 7.35 0.18 -8.95
C VAL A 35 8.26 -0.67 -9.84
N LEU A 36 8.01 -0.71 -11.16
CA LEU A 36 8.85 -1.45 -12.10
C LEU A 36 10.30 -0.90 -12.13
N ASP A 37 10.47 0.41 -12.14
CA ASP A 37 11.79 1.06 -12.11
C ASP A 37 12.56 0.81 -10.80
N ALA A 38 11.83 0.63 -9.67
CA ALA A 38 12.42 0.33 -8.37
C ALA A 38 12.84 -1.14 -8.25
N THR A 39 12.13 -2.05 -8.92
CA THR A 39 12.39 -3.50 -8.89
C THR A 39 13.35 -3.94 -9.98
N GLY A 40 13.32 -3.32 -11.16
CA GLY A 40 14.12 -3.71 -12.33
C GLY A 40 13.91 -5.17 -12.76
N PRO A 41 12.65 -5.63 -12.99
CA PRO A 41 12.34 -7.05 -13.16
C PRO A 41 12.97 -7.62 -14.43
N ARG A 42 13.40 -8.87 -14.36
CA ARG A 42 13.98 -9.67 -15.46
C ARG A 42 13.05 -10.83 -15.78
N GLY A 43 13.12 -11.33 -17.00
CA GLY A 43 12.30 -12.47 -17.45
C GLY A 43 12.53 -13.77 -16.66
N SER A 44 13.65 -13.89 -15.95
CA SER A 44 13.97 -15.04 -15.10
C SER A 44 13.49 -14.89 -13.65
N ASP A 45 13.02 -13.73 -13.25
CA ASP A 45 12.75 -13.42 -11.84
C ASP A 45 11.44 -14.06 -11.36
N ARG A 46 11.42 -14.41 -10.08
CA ARG A 46 10.24 -14.83 -9.33
C ARG A 46 9.81 -13.67 -8.42
N VAL A 47 8.57 -13.24 -8.53
CA VAL A 47 8.02 -12.09 -7.81
C VAL A 47 6.96 -12.55 -6.82
N LEU A 48 7.05 -12.06 -5.58
CA LEU A 48 6.01 -12.19 -4.57
C LEU A 48 5.31 -10.84 -4.35
N ASP A 49 4.00 -10.81 -4.56
CA ASP A 49 3.13 -9.67 -4.24
C ASP A 49 2.44 -9.94 -2.90
N VAL A 50 2.88 -9.25 -1.85
CA VAL A 50 2.38 -9.40 -0.47
C VAL A 50 1.23 -8.43 -0.23
N ALA A 51 0.12 -8.92 0.30
CA ALA A 51 -1.18 -8.26 0.31
C ALA A 51 -1.59 -7.86 -1.12
N CYS A 52 -1.60 -8.85 -2.01
CA CYS A 52 -1.80 -8.65 -3.45
C CYS A 52 -3.17 -8.05 -3.80
N GLY A 53 -4.15 -8.16 -2.89
CA GLY A 53 -5.49 -7.60 -3.06
C GLY A 53 -6.13 -8.06 -4.36
N THR A 54 -6.54 -7.12 -5.20
CA THR A 54 -7.14 -7.37 -6.52
C THR A 54 -6.12 -7.60 -7.64
N GLY A 55 -4.81 -7.69 -7.31
CA GLY A 55 -3.76 -7.95 -8.29
C GLY A 55 -3.25 -6.72 -9.04
N LEU A 56 -3.51 -5.52 -8.55
CA LEU A 56 -3.07 -4.27 -9.19
C LEU A 56 -1.55 -4.15 -9.37
N VAL A 57 -0.77 -4.74 -8.46
CA VAL A 57 0.69 -4.81 -8.58
C VAL A 57 1.09 -6.05 -9.36
N SER A 58 0.50 -7.20 -9.08
CA SER A 58 0.77 -8.46 -9.78
C SER A 58 0.70 -8.32 -11.31
N ARG A 59 -0.30 -7.60 -11.83
CA ARG A 59 -0.47 -7.34 -13.28
C ARG A 59 0.69 -6.60 -13.92
N LEU A 60 1.48 -5.83 -13.13
CA LEU A 60 2.66 -5.14 -13.66
C LEU A 60 3.76 -6.13 -14.06
N PHE A 61 3.83 -7.26 -13.38
CA PHE A 61 4.83 -8.31 -13.56
C PHE A 61 4.35 -9.45 -14.48
N SER A 62 3.04 -9.65 -14.57
CA SER A 62 2.43 -10.72 -15.37
C SER A 62 2.94 -10.70 -16.82
N GLY A 63 3.47 -11.85 -17.28
CA GLY A 63 4.07 -12.01 -18.61
C GLY A 63 5.43 -11.32 -18.81
N ARG A 64 6.02 -10.74 -17.75
CA ARG A 64 7.34 -10.06 -17.80
C ARG A 64 8.42 -10.81 -17.04
N VAL A 65 8.03 -11.69 -16.12
CA VAL A 65 8.88 -12.45 -15.22
C VAL A 65 8.59 -13.93 -15.32
N ALA A 66 9.39 -14.79 -14.67
CA ALA A 66 9.21 -16.24 -14.73
C ALA A 66 7.99 -16.72 -13.93
N GLU A 67 7.71 -16.09 -12.80
CA GLU A 67 6.58 -16.44 -11.93
C GLU A 67 6.12 -15.22 -11.12
N VAL A 68 4.79 -15.05 -11.01
CA VAL A 68 4.15 -14.08 -10.12
C VAL A 68 3.32 -14.83 -9.11
N VAL A 69 3.72 -14.75 -7.83
CA VAL A 69 2.99 -15.32 -6.70
C VAL A 69 2.31 -14.21 -5.92
N GLY A 70 1.02 -14.34 -5.63
CA GLY A 70 0.29 -13.43 -4.76
C GLY A 70 -0.02 -14.07 -3.42
N VAL A 71 0.11 -13.31 -2.34
CA VAL A 71 -0.38 -13.69 -1.02
C VAL A 71 -1.27 -12.59 -0.46
N ASP A 72 -2.44 -12.99 0.06
CA ASP A 72 -3.37 -12.09 0.75
C ASP A 72 -4.10 -12.86 1.85
N ILE A 73 -4.49 -12.14 2.91
CA ILE A 73 -5.28 -12.74 4.01
C ILE A 73 -6.78 -12.73 3.70
N THR A 74 -7.23 -11.92 2.72
CA THR A 74 -8.64 -11.69 2.36
C THR A 74 -9.00 -12.45 1.09
N PRO A 75 -9.71 -13.59 1.19
CA PRO A 75 -10.02 -14.42 0.02
C PRO A 75 -10.78 -13.68 -1.09
N GLU A 76 -11.73 -12.80 -0.73
CA GLU A 76 -12.56 -12.06 -1.68
C GLU A 76 -11.75 -11.04 -2.50
N MET A 77 -10.69 -10.48 -1.91
CA MET A 77 -9.72 -9.64 -2.62
C MET A 77 -8.85 -10.50 -3.55
N ALA A 78 -8.24 -11.53 -2.99
CA ALA A 78 -7.27 -12.39 -3.65
C ALA A 78 -7.84 -13.12 -4.87
N GLU A 79 -9.13 -13.51 -4.84
CA GLU A 79 -9.81 -14.17 -5.96
C GLU A 79 -9.77 -13.32 -7.24
N GLN A 80 -9.82 -11.99 -7.10
CA GLN A 80 -9.76 -11.07 -8.24
C GLN A 80 -8.35 -10.95 -8.83
N ALA A 81 -7.31 -11.25 -8.06
CA ALA A 81 -5.92 -11.22 -8.52
C ALA A 81 -5.55 -12.40 -9.43
N LYS A 82 -6.30 -13.53 -9.38
CA LYS A 82 -5.99 -14.78 -10.10
C LYS A 82 -5.62 -14.62 -11.57
N PRO A 83 -6.26 -13.75 -12.37
CA PRO A 83 -5.89 -13.60 -13.78
C PRO A 83 -4.47 -13.06 -14.01
N HIS A 84 -3.84 -12.53 -12.96
CA HIS A 84 -2.52 -11.88 -13.01
C HIS A 84 -1.43 -12.66 -12.25
N LEU A 85 -1.79 -13.83 -11.71
CA LEU A 85 -0.94 -14.66 -10.86
C LEU A 85 -0.74 -16.04 -11.46
N ASP A 86 0.45 -16.60 -11.30
CA ASP A 86 0.73 -18.01 -11.56
C ASP A 86 0.35 -18.86 -10.33
N ARG A 87 0.46 -18.29 -9.13
CA ARG A 87 0.08 -18.96 -7.88
C ARG A 87 -0.52 -17.94 -6.89
N LEU A 88 -1.62 -18.34 -6.24
CA LEU A 88 -2.26 -17.60 -5.17
C LEU A 88 -2.22 -18.38 -3.86
N VAL A 89 -1.87 -17.70 -2.78
CA VAL A 89 -1.81 -18.25 -1.42
C VAL A 89 -2.64 -17.36 -0.47
N ILE A 90 -3.48 -17.99 0.34
CA ILE A 90 -4.21 -17.29 1.41
C ILE A 90 -3.44 -17.48 2.71
N ALA A 91 -2.75 -16.44 3.15
CA ALA A 91 -1.94 -16.44 4.38
C ALA A 91 -1.72 -15.02 4.89
N PRO A 92 -1.45 -14.85 6.20
CA PRO A 92 -1.00 -13.59 6.77
C PRO A 92 0.45 -13.30 6.35
N ALA A 93 0.79 -12.02 6.20
CA ALA A 93 2.13 -11.59 5.80
C ALA A 93 3.17 -11.82 6.90
N GLU A 94 2.72 -11.92 8.15
CA GLU A 94 3.55 -12.22 9.32
C GLU A 94 4.05 -13.67 9.35
N HIS A 95 3.49 -14.56 8.52
CA HIS A 95 3.86 -15.98 8.43
C HIS A 95 3.72 -16.44 6.98
N LEU A 96 4.68 -16.07 6.15
CA LEU A 96 4.70 -16.41 4.73
C LEU A 96 5.06 -17.90 4.53
N PRO A 97 4.20 -18.72 3.89
CA PRO A 97 4.44 -20.16 3.71
C PRO A 97 5.40 -20.42 2.53
N PHE A 98 6.55 -19.77 2.53
CA PHE A 98 7.60 -19.87 1.54
C PHE A 98 8.96 -20.13 2.21
N GLU A 99 9.86 -20.75 1.47
CA GLU A 99 11.23 -20.98 1.92
C GLU A 99 12.04 -19.67 1.98
N ASP A 100 13.15 -19.68 2.73
CA ASP A 100 14.12 -18.59 2.70
C ASP A 100 14.68 -18.44 1.28
N ASP A 101 14.93 -17.19 0.87
CA ASP A 101 15.58 -16.87 -0.40
C ASP A 101 14.84 -17.35 -1.66
N GLU A 102 13.53 -17.56 -1.59
CA GLU A 102 12.72 -18.14 -2.67
C GLU A 102 12.44 -17.16 -3.83
N PHE A 103 12.43 -15.84 -3.58
CA PHE A 103 12.03 -14.82 -4.55
C PHE A 103 13.16 -13.84 -4.90
N ASP A 104 13.13 -13.32 -6.13
CA ASP A 104 14.02 -12.26 -6.59
C ASP A 104 13.52 -10.87 -6.17
N ILE A 105 12.21 -10.70 -6.17
CA ILE A 105 11.50 -9.45 -5.86
C ILE A 105 10.34 -9.76 -4.91
N VAL A 106 10.24 -8.99 -3.83
CA VAL A 106 9.10 -8.98 -2.92
C VAL A 106 8.52 -7.56 -2.92
N VAL A 107 7.24 -7.42 -3.20
CA VAL A 107 6.57 -6.12 -3.25
C VAL A 107 5.32 -6.12 -2.37
N CYS A 108 5.07 -5.01 -1.67
CA CYS A 108 3.83 -4.78 -0.94
C CYS A 108 3.34 -3.34 -1.16
N ARG A 109 2.16 -3.18 -1.78
CA ARG A 109 1.56 -1.87 -1.98
C ARG A 109 0.30 -1.71 -1.14
N GLN A 110 0.27 -0.70 -0.26
CA GLN A 110 -0.86 -0.38 0.60
C GLN A 110 -1.32 -1.56 1.49
N GLY A 111 -0.36 -2.39 1.96
CA GLY A 111 -0.59 -3.54 2.83
C GLY A 111 0.01 -3.36 4.23
N ILE A 112 1.30 -2.97 4.33
CA ILE A 112 2.08 -2.99 5.58
C ILE A 112 1.46 -2.18 6.72
N GLN A 113 0.65 -1.17 6.43
CA GLN A 113 -0.02 -0.35 7.45
C GLN A 113 -1.12 -1.08 8.23
N PHE A 114 -1.48 -2.30 7.84
CA PHE A 114 -2.52 -3.11 8.49
C PHE A 114 -1.95 -4.34 9.22
N MET A 115 -0.66 -4.62 9.07
CA MET A 115 0.06 -5.80 9.56
C MET A 115 0.70 -5.57 10.92
N ASP A 116 1.22 -6.63 11.56
CA ASP A 116 2.29 -6.49 12.52
C ASP A 116 3.56 -6.15 11.76
N LEU A 117 3.95 -4.87 11.82
CA LEU A 117 4.91 -4.30 10.88
C LEU A 117 6.30 -4.96 10.96
N PRO A 118 6.91 -5.15 12.16
CA PRO A 118 8.22 -5.80 12.27
C PRO A 118 8.21 -7.24 11.75
N GLU A 119 7.19 -8.03 12.11
CA GLU A 119 7.08 -9.44 11.72
C GLU A 119 6.86 -9.58 10.21
N ALA A 120 5.91 -8.83 9.65
CA ALA A 120 5.60 -8.90 8.23
C ALA A 120 6.78 -8.48 7.35
N VAL A 121 7.48 -7.39 7.69
CA VAL A 121 8.63 -6.94 6.88
C VAL A 121 9.83 -7.87 7.05
N ALA A 122 10.05 -8.45 8.24
CA ALA A 122 11.07 -9.48 8.43
C ALA A 122 10.81 -10.72 7.55
N GLU A 123 9.56 -11.17 7.44
CA GLU A 123 9.17 -12.27 6.55
C GLU A 123 9.40 -11.91 5.06
N MET A 124 9.05 -10.69 4.64
CA MET A 124 9.33 -10.22 3.28
C MET A 124 10.83 -10.25 2.97
N VAL A 125 11.69 -9.86 3.93
CA VAL A 125 13.15 -9.93 3.78
C VAL A 125 13.66 -11.38 3.86
N ARG A 126 13.05 -12.25 4.68
CA ARG A 126 13.44 -13.65 4.77
C ARG A 126 13.29 -14.37 3.43
N VAL A 127 12.13 -14.19 2.79
CA VAL A 127 11.79 -14.93 1.56
C VAL A 127 12.44 -14.36 0.29
N VAL A 128 12.95 -13.12 0.31
CA VAL A 128 13.73 -12.58 -0.80
C VAL A 128 15.18 -13.10 -0.71
N ARG A 129 15.79 -13.45 -1.86
CA ARG A 129 17.17 -13.92 -1.91
C ARG A 129 18.21 -12.80 -1.67
N PRO A 130 19.44 -13.13 -1.28
CA PRO A 130 20.52 -12.14 -1.26
C PRO A 130 20.67 -11.42 -2.62
N GLY A 131 20.82 -10.10 -2.58
CA GLY A 131 20.83 -9.22 -3.75
C GLY A 131 19.46 -8.98 -4.38
N GLY A 132 18.41 -9.62 -3.91
CA GLY A 132 17.01 -9.36 -4.32
C GLY A 132 16.44 -8.09 -3.74
N SER A 133 15.27 -7.69 -4.22
CA SER A 133 14.63 -6.40 -3.86
C SER A 133 13.41 -6.61 -2.97
N VAL A 134 13.29 -5.80 -1.91
CA VAL A 134 12.05 -5.60 -1.16
C VAL A 134 11.54 -4.20 -1.43
N VAL A 135 10.29 -4.08 -1.88
CA VAL A 135 9.67 -2.80 -2.23
C VAL A 135 8.37 -2.63 -1.47
N VAL A 136 8.24 -1.53 -0.74
CA VAL A 136 6.99 -1.13 -0.10
C VAL A 136 6.50 0.19 -0.67
N VAL A 137 5.17 0.28 -0.90
CA VAL A 137 4.53 1.47 -1.46
C VAL A 137 3.41 1.91 -0.54
N ASN A 138 3.50 3.12 -0.01
CA ASN A 138 2.51 3.60 0.96
C ASN A 138 2.18 5.08 0.81
N LEU A 139 0.94 5.41 1.21
CA LEU A 139 0.55 6.80 1.50
C LEU A 139 1.30 7.29 2.75
N CYS A 140 1.91 8.47 2.62
CA CYS A 140 2.66 9.15 3.67
C CYS A 140 2.13 10.56 3.86
N ALA A 141 2.24 11.12 5.07
CA ALA A 141 2.20 12.56 5.25
C ALA A 141 3.45 13.18 4.60
N TYR A 142 3.36 14.45 4.19
CA TYR A 142 4.49 15.15 3.56
C TYR A 142 5.62 15.42 4.55
N GLY A 143 5.27 15.63 5.84
CA GLY A 143 6.23 15.91 6.90
C GLY A 143 5.58 16.11 8.27
N ALA A 144 6.29 16.81 9.15
CA ALA A 144 5.80 17.07 10.51
C ALA A 144 4.59 18.01 10.54
N ASP A 145 4.50 18.91 9.57
CA ASP A 145 3.52 20.02 9.58
C ASP A 145 2.11 19.58 9.19
N ASP A 146 1.97 18.45 8.48
CA ASP A 146 0.68 17.88 8.07
C ASP A 146 0.36 16.54 8.75
N ARG A 147 1.33 15.96 9.47
CA ARG A 147 1.28 14.60 9.99
C ARG A 147 0.02 14.30 10.80
N GLU A 148 -0.29 15.12 11.77
CA GLU A 148 -1.39 14.87 12.71
C GLU A 148 -2.75 14.89 11.99
N GLU A 149 -2.95 15.90 11.12
CA GLU A 149 -4.18 16.08 10.37
C GLU A 149 -4.35 14.98 9.32
N TYR A 150 -3.26 14.65 8.58
CA TYR A 150 -3.34 13.60 7.57
C TYR A 150 -3.52 12.20 8.18
N PHE A 151 -2.89 11.92 9.31
CA PHE A 151 -3.08 10.65 10.02
C PHE A 151 -4.52 10.50 10.55
N GLU A 152 -5.16 11.61 10.96
CA GLU A 152 -6.58 11.61 11.30
C GLU A 152 -7.45 11.25 10.09
N VAL A 153 -7.23 11.88 8.94
CA VAL A 153 -7.93 11.59 7.69
C VAL A 153 -7.76 10.13 7.28
N LEU A 154 -6.54 9.61 7.32
CA LEU A 154 -6.26 8.21 6.99
C LEU A 154 -6.94 7.21 7.96
N ARG A 155 -7.03 7.56 9.25
CA ARG A 155 -7.71 6.74 10.26
C ARG A 155 -9.22 6.73 10.04
N LEU A 156 -9.81 7.87 9.72
CA LEU A 156 -11.24 7.97 9.41
C LEU A 156 -11.61 7.13 8.19
N ARG A 157 -10.77 7.13 7.15
CA ARG A 157 -11.01 6.34 5.92
C ARG A 157 -10.83 4.84 6.14
N ASN A 158 -9.86 4.44 6.95
CA ASN A 158 -9.58 3.04 7.23
C ASN A 158 -9.44 2.84 8.76
N PRO A 159 -10.54 2.62 9.48
CA PRO A 159 -10.51 2.45 10.94
C PRO A 159 -9.65 1.27 11.42
N VAL A 160 -9.39 0.30 10.54
CA VAL A 160 -8.52 -0.87 10.80
C VAL A 160 -7.03 -0.59 10.53
N ARG A 161 -6.65 0.65 10.20
CA ARG A 161 -5.26 1.03 9.99
C ARG A 161 -4.51 1.10 11.32
N ARG A 162 -3.34 0.44 11.38
CA ARG A 162 -2.48 0.37 12.58
C ARG A 162 -1.31 1.34 12.50
N HIS A 163 -0.72 1.53 11.31
CA HIS A 163 0.51 2.31 11.12
C HIS A 163 0.30 3.46 10.14
N PHE A 164 0.98 4.56 10.43
CA PHE A 164 0.96 5.80 9.66
C PHE A 164 2.41 6.22 9.43
N PHE A 165 2.73 6.75 8.26
CA PHE A 165 4.11 6.93 7.84
C PHE A 165 4.42 8.34 7.37
N LEU A 166 5.63 8.80 7.72
CA LEU A 166 6.39 9.78 6.97
C LEU A 166 7.28 9.03 5.96
N PRO A 167 7.84 9.70 4.94
CA PRO A 167 8.73 9.05 3.96
C PRO A 167 9.90 8.30 4.62
N GLU A 168 10.56 8.91 5.61
CA GLU A 168 11.73 8.31 6.27
C GLU A 168 11.36 7.13 7.20
N ASP A 169 10.11 7.02 7.66
CA ASP A 169 9.67 5.86 8.41
C ASP A 169 9.73 4.59 7.55
N LEU A 170 9.41 4.67 6.24
CA LEU A 170 9.54 3.54 5.33
C LEU A 170 11.00 3.12 5.10
N ARG A 171 11.93 4.09 5.09
CA ARG A 171 13.37 3.80 5.08
C ARG A 171 13.77 3.03 6.34
N THR A 172 13.36 3.53 7.50
CA THR A 172 13.65 2.91 8.79
C THR A 172 13.11 1.49 8.87
N VAL A 173 11.87 1.28 8.44
CA VAL A 173 11.23 -0.05 8.40
C VAL A 173 12.05 -1.06 7.58
N LEU A 174 12.51 -0.69 6.38
CA LEU A 174 13.33 -1.57 5.56
C LEU A 174 14.73 -1.78 6.14
N HIS A 175 15.34 -0.73 6.69
CA HIS A 175 16.67 -0.80 7.32
C HIS A 175 16.65 -1.73 8.54
N ASP A 176 15.66 -1.58 9.43
CA ASP A 176 15.56 -2.38 10.65
C ASP A 176 15.25 -3.85 10.36
N ALA A 177 14.63 -4.15 9.21
CA ALA A 177 14.44 -5.50 8.71
C ALA A 177 15.70 -6.08 8.02
N GLY A 178 16.80 -5.32 7.93
CA GLY A 178 18.08 -5.77 7.39
C GLY A 178 18.34 -5.42 5.93
N CYS A 179 17.51 -4.58 5.28
CA CYS A 179 17.81 -4.11 3.93
C CYS A 179 18.90 -3.05 3.90
N SER A 180 19.69 -3.05 2.84
CA SER A 180 20.66 -2.03 2.46
C SER A 180 20.24 -1.29 1.19
N GLU A 181 21.02 -0.31 0.75
CA GLU A 181 20.81 0.45 -0.51
C GLU A 181 19.39 0.97 -0.67
N ILE A 182 18.81 1.55 0.40
CA ILE A 182 17.41 1.94 0.44
C ILE A 182 17.20 3.27 -0.32
N GLU A 183 16.41 3.22 -1.37
CA GLU A 183 15.98 4.37 -2.16
C GLU A 183 14.50 4.70 -1.89
N LEU A 184 14.20 6.01 -1.87
CA LEU A 184 12.83 6.52 -1.79
C LEU A 184 12.49 7.29 -3.05
N ARG A 185 11.35 6.97 -3.67
CA ARG A 185 10.80 7.71 -4.82
C ARG A 185 9.43 8.22 -4.45
N ARG A 186 9.14 9.47 -4.76
CA ARG A 186 7.88 10.14 -4.44
C ARG A 186 6.96 10.17 -5.66
N TYR A 187 5.68 9.93 -5.42
CA TYR A 187 4.61 10.06 -6.39
C TYR A 187 3.45 10.83 -5.72
N VAL A 188 2.78 11.69 -6.47
CA VAL A 188 1.64 12.46 -5.96
C VAL A 188 0.40 12.10 -6.75
N SER A 189 -0.55 11.46 -6.08
CA SER A 189 -1.88 11.21 -6.64
C SER A 189 -2.81 12.40 -6.37
N VAL A 190 -3.63 12.75 -7.35
CA VAL A 190 -4.66 13.77 -7.20
C VAL A 190 -6.00 13.09 -7.02
N GLU A 191 -6.58 13.23 -5.82
CA GLU A 191 -7.79 12.50 -5.43
C GLU A 191 -8.96 13.47 -5.18
N ASP A 192 -10.13 13.11 -5.71
CA ASP A 192 -11.39 13.61 -5.22
C ASP A 192 -11.71 12.94 -3.88
N VAL A 193 -11.85 13.71 -2.81
CA VAL A 193 -11.99 13.19 -1.45
C VAL A 193 -13.28 12.41 -1.28
N ASP A 194 -14.36 12.79 -1.96
CA ASP A 194 -15.63 12.07 -1.87
C ASP A 194 -15.56 10.72 -2.59
N VAL A 195 -14.94 10.65 -3.77
CA VAL A 195 -14.69 9.40 -4.49
C VAL A 195 -13.73 8.50 -3.67
N TRP A 196 -12.62 9.08 -3.20
CA TRP A 196 -11.62 8.35 -2.42
C TRP A 196 -12.16 7.81 -1.09
N SER A 197 -13.06 8.54 -0.41
CA SER A 197 -13.67 8.10 0.85
C SER A 197 -14.82 7.11 0.64
N ASP A 198 -15.43 7.06 -0.54
CA ASP A 198 -16.48 6.09 -0.88
C ASP A 198 -15.89 4.71 -1.19
N ASN A 199 -15.38 4.06 -0.17
CA ASN A 199 -14.62 2.81 -0.29
C ASN A 199 -15.42 1.53 -0.02
N GLY A 200 -16.73 1.66 0.29
CA GLY A 200 -17.63 0.53 0.54
C GLY A 200 -17.54 -0.08 1.96
N ALA A 201 -16.57 0.30 2.78
CA ALA A 201 -16.37 -0.24 4.14
C ALA A 201 -16.64 0.78 5.26
N ILE A 202 -16.84 2.05 4.93
CA ILE A 202 -17.22 3.10 5.89
C ILE A 202 -18.54 3.73 5.51
N GLY A 203 -19.33 4.09 6.52
CA GLY A 203 -20.62 4.75 6.34
C GLY A 203 -20.50 6.27 6.13
N GLU A 204 -21.63 6.91 5.85
CA GLU A 204 -21.71 8.35 5.57
C GLU A 204 -21.20 9.21 6.75
N ASP A 205 -21.38 8.77 8.00
CA ASP A 205 -20.88 9.49 9.18
C ASP A 205 -19.34 9.62 9.17
N HIS A 206 -18.64 8.58 8.73
CA HIS A 206 -17.18 8.64 8.56
C HIS A 206 -16.79 9.54 7.40
N ARG A 207 -17.50 9.47 6.27
CA ARG A 207 -17.28 10.33 5.11
C ARG A 207 -17.50 11.80 5.45
N GLU A 208 -18.56 12.12 6.20
CA GLU A 208 -18.79 13.48 6.68
C GLU A 208 -17.71 13.94 7.68
N SER A 209 -17.20 13.04 8.53
CA SER A 209 -16.08 13.33 9.41
C SER A 209 -14.79 13.64 8.62
N ILE A 210 -14.56 12.96 7.50
CA ILE A 210 -13.46 13.25 6.58
C ILE A 210 -13.64 14.65 5.96
N ARG A 211 -14.81 14.98 5.41
CA ARG A 211 -15.11 16.32 4.87
C ARG A 211 -14.91 17.41 5.94
N ALA A 212 -15.35 17.15 7.18
CA ALA A 212 -15.16 18.05 8.30
C ALA A 212 -13.67 18.25 8.63
N ALA A 213 -12.83 17.19 8.53
CA ALA A 213 -11.39 17.32 8.68
C ALA A 213 -10.80 18.27 7.62
N TYR A 214 -11.17 18.13 6.35
CA TYR A 214 -10.71 19.04 5.28
C TYR A 214 -11.19 20.48 5.47
N ARG A 215 -12.44 20.70 5.96
CA ARG A 215 -12.95 22.06 6.23
C ARG A 215 -12.13 22.79 7.29
N ARG A 216 -11.71 22.08 8.36
CA ARG A 216 -10.94 22.64 9.47
C ARG A 216 -9.43 22.56 9.30
N ALA A 217 -8.96 21.98 8.19
CA ALA A 217 -7.55 21.79 7.93
C ALA A 217 -6.76 23.11 8.00
N SER A 218 -5.57 23.04 8.61
CA SER A 218 -4.66 24.16 8.78
C SER A 218 -4.17 24.71 7.43
N GLY A 219 -3.62 25.94 7.47
CA GLY A 219 -2.99 26.54 6.29
C GLY A 219 -1.78 25.74 5.80
N ALA A 220 -1.02 25.11 6.72
CA ALA A 220 0.11 24.24 6.38
C ALA A 220 -0.36 23.00 5.61
N PHE A 221 -1.35 22.29 6.15
CA PHE A 221 -1.96 21.13 5.48
C PHE A 221 -2.48 21.49 4.07
N ARG A 222 -3.30 22.56 3.99
CA ARG A 222 -3.88 23.00 2.71
C ARG A 222 -2.82 23.37 1.67
N THR A 223 -1.69 23.92 2.10
CA THR A 223 -0.59 24.28 1.21
C THR A 223 0.16 23.04 0.72
N LEU A 224 0.54 22.13 1.62
CA LEU A 224 1.29 20.92 1.30
C LEU A 224 0.48 19.98 0.38
N HIS A 225 -0.79 19.81 0.69
CA HIS A 225 -1.73 18.97 -0.05
C HIS A 225 -2.37 19.69 -1.26
N ALA A 226 -2.07 20.99 -1.47
CA ALA A 226 -2.73 21.83 -2.47
C ALA A 226 -4.24 21.65 -2.47
N VAL A 227 -4.83 21.60 -1.27
CA VAL A 227 -6.27 21.35 -1.09
C VAL A 227 -7.08 22.46 -1.73
N ARG A 228 -8.01 22.10 -2.56
CA ARG A 228 -8.98 23.00 -3.17
C ARG A 228 -10.38 22.39 -3.12
N GLU A 229 -11.37 23.25 -3.14
CA GLU A 229 -12.78 22.84 -3.22
C GLU A 229 -13.26 23.00 -4.66
N GLU A 230 -13.73 21.91 -5.25
CA GLU A 230 -14.23 21.83 -6.62
C GLU A 230 -15.53 21.05 -6.65
N ASN A 231 -16.57 21.60 -7.28
CA ASN A 231 -17.87 20.94 -7.44
C ASN A 231 -18.50 20.43 -6.12
N GLY A 232 -18.20 21.07 -4.99
CA GLY A 232 -18.75 20.71 -3.67
C GLY A 232 -18.01 19.58 -2.95
N THR A 233 -16.90 19.09 -3.51
CA THR A 233 -15.97 18.17 -2.88
C THR A 233 -14.60 18.80 -2.68
N PHE A 234 -13.72 18.16 -1.90
CA PHE A 234 -12.32 18.54 -1.78
C PHE A 234 -11.47 17.73 -2.77
N VAL A 235 -10.46 18.39 -3.33
CA VAL A 235 -9.40 17.72 -4.11
C VAL A 235 -8.12 17.82 -3.32
N ASP A 236 -7.44 16.68 -3.16
CA ASP A 236 -6.21 16.52 -2.38
C ASP A 236 -5.10 15.91 -3.24
N ARG A 237 -3.88 16.40 -3.04
CA ARG A 237 -2.65 15.84 -3.61
C ARG A 237 -1.99 14.95 -2.57
N MET A 238 -2.28 13.66 -2.64
CA MET A 238 -1.81 12.67 -1.68
C MET A 238 -0.43 12.12 -2.04
N LEU A 239 0.50 12.15 -1.08
CA LEU A 239 1.86 11.66 -1.28
C LEU A 239 1.93 10.15 -1.13
N PHE A 240 2.39 9.46 -2.17
CA PHE A 240 2.89 8.09 -2.12
C PHE A 240 4.41 8.07 -2.08
N VAL A 241 4.94 7.11 -1.35
CA VAL A 241 6.38 6.81 -1.37
C VAL A 241 6.57 5.36 -1.76
N VAL A 242 7.39 5.15 -2.79
CA VAL A 242 7.94 3.85 -3.17
C VAL A 242 9.31 3.75 -2.50
N ALA A 243 9.41 2.88 -1.50
CA ALA A 243 10.66 2.59 -0.80
C ALA A 243 11.17 1.22 -1.26
N ALA A 244 12.38 1.17 -1.79
CA ALA A 244 13.02 -0.05 -2.27
C ALA A 244 14.33 -0.27 -1.53
N GLY A 245 14.55 -1.48 -1.01
CA GLY A 245 15.79 -1.92 -0.38
C GLY A 245 16.30 -3.23 -0.96
N ARG A 246 17.58 -3.53 -0.75
CA ARG A 246 18.22 -4.77 -1.15
C ARG A 246 18.51 -5.64 0.07
N LYS A 247 18.25 -6.95 -0.02
CA LYS A 247 18.81 -7.90 0.95
C LYS A 247 20.31 -8.06 0.68
N PRO A 248 21.18 -7.86 1.68
CA PRO A 248 22.63 -8.04 1.55
C PRO A 248 23.05 -9.44 1.12
#